data_b7c537257fb76e1c9cafc13f437f016b
#
_entry.id   b7c537257fb76e1c9cafc13f437f016b
#
_cell.length_a   1.000
_cell.length_b   1.000
_cell.length_c   1.000
_cell.angle_alpha   90.00
_cell.angle_beta   90.00
_cell.angle_gamma   90.00
#
_symmetry.space_group_name_H-M   'P 1'
#
loop_
_entity.id
_entity.type
_entity.pdbx_description
1 polymer ?
#
loop_
_entity_poly.entity_id
_entity_poly.type
_entity_poly.pdbx_seq_one_letter_code
_entity_poly.pdbx_strand_id
1 'polypeptide(L)'
;MNNTLDFLGIKLNYSDQVFRPTLISENCAKLTDFRDKSILDLGCGIGPLAIYFAKNGAREVSACDIFEKHLEYTKKNARLNEVEIEIFQSDLFSNVKKKFDVICCDVSGVDKKVAEMTGWFPGEVPKADETGSNLIIKVVEEANKYLNKSGILNIATTSFSDEVSIENKISKNFLNSDVLIKIDVPFSRRLKENIKLLNEKSYKKIKSEYFWEFKLFKCSN
;
A
#
# COMPACT_ATOMS: atom_id res chain seq x y z
N MET A 1 6.25 12.29 21.64
CA MET A 1 7.67 12.20 21.18
C MET A 1 7.67 11.78 19.74
N ASN A 2 8.49 12.39 18.90
CA ASN A 2 8.66 11.90 17.53
C ASN A 2 9.69 10.75 17.57
N ASN A 3 9.25 9.57 17.22
CA ASN A 3 10.13 8.42 17.04
C ASN A 3 10.69 8.41 15.62
N THR A 4 11.83 7.79 15.42
CA THR A 4 12.44 7.62 14.10
C THR A 4 12.67 6.13 13.84
N LEU A 5 12.41 5.69 12.61
CA LEU A 5 12.74 4.35 12.13
C LEU A 5 13.57 4.43 10.85
N ASP A 6 14.33 3.37 10.57
CA ASP A 6 14.96 3.16 9.27
C ASP A 6 14.05 2.31 8.37
N PHE A 7 13.88 2.75 7.11
CA PHE A 7 13.17 2.02 6.08
C PHE A 7 14.04 1.95 4.83
N LEU A 8 14.68 0.82 4.59
CA LEU A 8 15.54 0.59 3.42
C LEU A 8 16.59 1.70 3.22
N GLY A 9 17.20 2.18 4.31
CA GLY A 9 18.23 3.22 4.28
C GLY A 9 17.71 4.66 4.24
N ILE A 10 16.40 4.88 4.35
CA ILE A 10 15.82 6.21 4.59
C ILE A 10 15.32 6.33 6.03
N LYS A 11 15.40 7.53 6.61
CA LYS A 11 14.94 7.81 7.97
C LYS A 11 13.55 8.40 7.95
N LEU A 12 12.63 7.82 8.74
CA LEU A 12 11.25 8.26 8.82
C LEU A 12 10.88 8.61 10.25
N ASN A 13 10.39 9.84 10.46
CA ASN A 13 9.73 10.22 11.70
C ASN A 13 8.31 9.66 11.71
N TYR A 14 7.87 9.17 12.87
CA TYR A 14 6.52 8.67 13.08
C TYR A 14 6.02 8.92 14.50
N SER A 15 4.75 8.70 14.72
CA SER A 15 4.13 8.63 16.05
C SER A 15 3.18 7.42 16.13
N ASP A 16 2.62 7.18 17.29
CA ASP A 16 1.65 6.09 17.50
C ASP A 16 0.28 6.36 16.83
N GLN A 17 0.12 7.51 16.20
CA GLN A 17 -1.12 7.92 15.52
C GLN A 17 -1.05 7.79 14.00
N VAL A 18 0.05 7.33 13.44
CA VAL A 18 0.22 7.14 11.99
C VAL A 18 0.61 5.70 11.69
N PHE A 19 0.20 5.23 10.52
CA PHE A 19 0.57 3.90 10.07
C PHE A 19 2.07 3.83 9.76
N ARG A 20 2.73 2.78 10.25
CA ARG A 20 4.15 2.54 10.00
C ARG A 20 4.32 1.60 8.80
N PRO A 21 5.38 1.79 7.99
CA PRO A 21 5.65 0.88 6.88
C PRO A 21 5.87 -0.55 7.39
N THR A 22 5.47 -1.50 6.56
CA THR A 22 5.47 -2.93 6.88
C THR A 22 6.31 -3.71 5.85
N LEU A 23 6.35 -5.03 6.00
CA LEU A 23 6.88 -5.95 4.99
C LEU A 23 6.24 -5.72 3.60
N ILE A 24 4.96 -5.34 3.54
CA ILE A 24 4.26 -5.03 2.29
C ILE A 24 4.91 -3.80 1.65
N SER A 25 5.05 -2.71 2.40
CA SER A 25 5.68 -1.47 1.93
C SER A 25 7.11 -1.72 1.43
N GLU A 26 7.89 -2.56 2.14
CA GLU A 26 9.25 -2.92 1.69
C GLU A 26 9.25 -3.65 0.35
N ASN A 27 8.33 -4.58 0.13
CA ASN A 27 8.23 -5.29 -1.15
C ASN A 27 7.73 -4.38 -2.27
N CYS A 28 6.77 -3.49 -2.00
CA CYS A 28 6.36 -2.45 -2.93
C CYS A 28 7.57 -1.58 -3.36
N ALA A 29 8.38 -1.13 -2.41
CA ALA A 29 9.58 -0.34 -2.70
C ALA A 29 10.60 -1.08 -3.57
N LYS A 30 10.88 -2.34 -3.24
CA LYS A 30 11.93 -3.15 -3.90
C LYS A 30 11.55 -3.65 -5.30
N LEU A 31 10.25 -3.94 -5.52
CA LEU A 31 9.78 -4.62 -6.73
C LEU A 31 9.11 -3.67 -7.74
N THR A 32 8.82 -2.44 -7.36
CA THR A 32 8.33 -1.42 -8.29
C THR A 32 9.46 -0.99 -9.23
N ASP A 33 9.19 -1.02 -10.53
CA ASP A 33 10.10 -0.51 -11.56
C ASP A 33 9.90 1.01 -11.70
N PHE A 34 10.71 1.80 -10.97
CA PHE A 34 10.53 3.25 -10.79
C PHE A 34 11.61 4.12 -11.41
N ARG A 35 12.77 3.56 -11.78
CA ARG A 35 13.91 4.37 -12.24
C ARG A 35 13.57 5.12 -13.53
N ASP A 36 13.93 6.40 -13.56
CA ASP A 36 13.65 7.34 -14.66
C ASP A 36 12.15 7.51 -15.01
N LYS A 37 11.25 7.14 -14.09
CA LYS A 37 9.78 7.20 -14.27
C LYS A 37 9.12 8.27 -13.41
N SER A 38 7.98 8.76 -13.87
CA SER A 38 7.04 9.54 -13.06
C SER A 38 6.17 8.60 -12.23
N ILE A 39 6.09 8.84 -10.91
CA ILE A 39 5.42 7.95 -9.98
C ILE A 39 4.41 8.67 -9.14
N LEU A 40 3.27 8.02 -8.92
CA LEU A 40 2.30 8.37 -7.88
C LEU A 40 2.35 7.32 -6.76
N ASP A 41 2.68 7.75 -5.54
CA ASP A 41 2.45 7.00 -4.30
C ASP A 41 1.04 7.33 -3.81
N LEU A 42 0.09 6.42 -4.06
CA LEU A 42 -1.32 6.60 -3.75
C LEU A 42 -1.65 6.02 -2.37
N GLY A 43 -2.05 6.88 -1.43
CA GLY A 43 -2.19 6.51 -0.02
C GLY A 43 -0.83 6.46 0.69
N CYS A 44 -0.03 7.51 0.53
CA CYS A 44 1.39 7.52 0.87
C CYS A 44 1.71 7.41 2.38
N GLY A 45 0.73 7.57 3.26
CA GLY A 45 0.95 7.55 4.70
C GLY A 45 2.00 8.57 5.15
N ILE A 46 3.07 8.10 5.80
CA ILE A 46 4.21 8.95 6.22
C ILE A 46 5.31 9.06 5.16
N GLY A 47 5.06 8.60 3.94
CA GLY A 47 5.89 8.76 2.76
C GLY A 47 7.00 7.72 2.53
N PRO A 48 6.95 6.49 3.05
CA PRO A 48 8.06 5.54 2.89
C PRO A 48 8.37 5.23 1.43
N LEU A 49 7.35 4.97 0.60
CA LEU A 49 7.53 4.63 -0.81
C LEU A 49 7.95 5.84 -1.62
N ALA A 50 7.24 6.96 -1.50
CA ALA A 50 7.55 8.19 -2.22
C ALA A 50 8.98 8.66 -1.99
N ILE A 51 9.45 8.67 -0.72
CA ILE A 51 10.80 9.09 -0.37
C ILE A 51 11.84 8.09 -0.89
N TYR A 52 11.55 6.79 -0.77
CA TYR A 52 12.44 5.76 -1.30
C TYR A 52 12.60 5.90 -2.82
N PHE A 53 11.52 6.08 -3.57
CA PHE A 53 11.57 6.26 -5.02
C PHE A 53 12.33 7.52 -5.43
N ALA A 54 12.04 8.66 -4.78
CA ALA A 54 12.71 9.92 -5.06
C ALA A 54 14.23 9.82 -4.80
N LYS A 55 14.63 9.17 -3.71
CA LYS A 55 16.03 9.02 -3.34
C LYS A 55 16.81 8.06 -4.24
N ASN A 56 16.11 7.11 -4.88
CA ASN A 56 16.74 6.03 -5.64
C ASN A 56 16.57 6.12 -7.16
N GLY A 57 16.21 7.30 -7.69
CA GLY A 57 16.30 7.58 -9.14
C GLY A 57 14.97 7.56 -9.89
N ALA A 58 13.83 7.75 -9.21
CA ALA A 58 12.62 8.14 -9.92
C ALA A 58 12.83 9.53 -10.57
N ARG A 59 12.28 9.74 -11.76
CA ARG A 59 12.37 11.03 -12.47
C ARG A 59 11.55 12.11 -11.79
N GLU A 60 10.38 11.74 -11.30
CA GLU A 60 9.40 12.62 -10.67
C GLU A 60 8.53 11.79 -9.71
N VAL A 61 8.30 12.29 -8.50
CA VAL A 61 7.46 11.62 -7.52
C VAL A 61 6.36 12.56 -7.03
N SER A 62 5.13 12.08 -7.10
CA SER A 62 3.97 12.67 -6.44
C SER A 62 3.47 11.71 -5.37
N ALA A 63 3.00 12.25 -4.25
CA ALA A 63 2.47 11.48 -3.13
C ALA A 63 1.17 12.09 -2.63
N CYS A 64 0.15 11.29 -2.41
CA CYS A 64 -1.09 11.78 -1.86
C CYS A 64 -1.69 10.83 -0.81
N ASP A 65 -2.42 11.43 0.12
CA ASP A 65 -3.15 10.73 1.18
C ASP A 65 -4.42 11.51 1.52
N ILE A 66 -5.42 10.85 2.07
CA ILE A 66 -6.64 11.51 2.51
C ILE A 66 -6.42 12.30 3.82
N PHE A 67 -5.48 11.87 4.65
CA PHE A 67 -5.21 12.45 5.97
C PHE A 67 -4.12 13.52 5.91
N GLU A 68 -4.48 14.74 6.25
CA GLU A 68 -3.52 15.86 6.33
C GLU A 68 -2.36 15.55 7.28
N LYS A 69 -2.64 14.89 8.39
CA LYS A 69 -1.62 14.48 9.36
C LYS A 69 -0.55 13.56 8.76
N HIS A 70 -0.94 12.64 7.89
CA HIS A 70 0.01 11.79 7.16
C HIS A 70 0.89 12.64 6.26
N LEU A 71 0.29 13.57 5.52
CA LEU A 71 1.02 14.46 4.62
C LEU A 71 2.00 15.38 5.35
N GLU A 72 1.68 15.82 6.58
CA GLU A 72 2.64 16.54 7.43
C GLU A 72 3.88 15.70 7.74
N TYR A 73 3.70 14.41 8.05
CA TYR A 73 4.83 13.49 8.25
C TYR A 73 5.58 13.26 6.95
N THR A 74 4.88 13.06 5.84
CA THR A 74 5.51 12.90 4.51
C THR A 74 6.39 14.12 4.17
N LYS A 75 5.89 15.34 4.37
CA LYS A 75 6.66 16.59 4.18
C LYS A 75 7.89 16.68 5.09
N LYS A 76 7.75 16.32 6.37
CA LYS A 76 8.88 16.29 7.32
C LYS A 76 9.92 15.25 6.94
N ASN A 77 9.48 14.06 6.52
CA ASN A 77 10.33 12.95 6.14
C ASN A 77 11.03 13.19 4.79
N ALA A 78 10.37 13.82 3.82
CA ALA A 78 10.99 14.24 2.57
C ALA A 78 12.14 15.23 2.82
N ARG A 79 11.95 16.22 3.67
CA ARG A 79 13.02 17.17 4.10
C ARG A 79 14.16 16.47 4.83
N LEU A 80 13.85 15.51 5.73
CA LEU A 80 14.85 14.75 6.48
C LEU A 80 15.75 13.92 5.57
N ASN A 81 15.23 13.47 4.43
CA ASN A 81 15.95 12.66 3.45
C ASN A 81 16.45 13.49 2.25
N GLU A 82 16.26 14.82 2.25
CA GLU A 82 16.75 15.75 1.22
C GLU A 82 16.21 15.39 -0.18
N VAL A 83 14.90 15.07 -0.28
CA VAL A 83 14.24 14.76 -1.55
C VAL A 83 13.09 15.72 -1.83
N GLU A 84 12.84 15.98 -3.12
CA GLU A 84 11.72 16.75 -3.61
C GLU A 84 10.59 15.84 -4.06
N ILE A 85 9.39 16.06 -3.53
CA ILE A 85 8.19 15.29 -3.82
C ILE A 85 7.02 16.27 -3.89
N GLU A 86 6.18 16.14 -4.90
CA GLU A 86 4.89 16.84 -4.95
C GLU A 86 3.91 16.16 -4.00
N ILE A 87 3.54 16.84 -2.90
CA ILE A 87 2.71 16.26 -1.84
C ILE A 87 1.39 17.02 -1.76
N PHE A 88 0.26 16.35 -1.91
CA PHE A 88 -1.08 16.94 -1.89
C PHE A 88 -2.12 16.01 -1.25
N GLN A 89 -3.20 16.63 -0.73
CA GLN A 89 -4.31 15.86 -0.15
C GLN A 89 -5.24 15.35 -1.26
N SER A 90 -5.64 14.07 -1.18
CA SER A 90 -6.58 13.47 -2.12
C SER A 90 -7.28 12.26 -1.49
N ASP A 91 -8.59 12.15 -1.70
CA ASP A 91 -9.30 10.90 -1.54
C ASP A 91 -9.11 10.09 -2.82
N LEU A 92 -8.22 9.09 -2.75
CA LEU A 92 -7.72 8.35 -3.91
C LEU A 92 -7.30 9.34 -5.03
N PHE A 93 -7.97 9.27 -6.18
CA PHE A 93 -7.64 10.06 -7.36
C PHE A 93 -8.34 11.43 -7.46
N SER A 94 -9.17 11.83 -6.48
CA SER A 94 -10.04 13.01 -6.59
C SER A 94 -9.31 14.31 -6.93
N ASN A 95 -8.07 14.49 -6.47
CA ASN A 95 -7.24 15.66 -6.73
C ASN A 95 -6.02 15.37 -7.62
N VAL A 96 -5.94 14.19 -8.21
CA VAL A 96 -4.88 13.83 -9.17
C VAL A 96 -5.15 14.49 -10.52
N LYS A 97 -4.20 15.30 -11.03
CA LYS A 97 -4.42 16.13 -12.23
C LYS A 97 -3.56 15.73 -13.43
N LYS A 98 -2.67 14.77 -13.27
CA LYS A 98 -1.74 14.32 -14.32
C LYS A 98 -1.68 12.80 -14.39
N LYS A 99 -1.00 12.30 -15.42
CA LYS A 99 -0.77 10.86 -15.61
C LYS A 99 0.65 10.49 -15.21
N PHE A 100 0.83 9.22 -14.86
CA PHE A 100 2.07 8.66 -14.35
C PHE A 100 2.52 7.43 -15.13
N ASP A 101 3.82 7.17 -15.12
CA ASP A 101 4.38 5.93 -15.65
C ASP A 101 4.13 4.77 -14.69
N VAL A 102 4.08 5.08 -13.38
CA VAL A 102 3.80 4.10 -12.33
C VAL A 102 2.86 4.69 -11.29
N ILE A 103 1.84 3.93 -10.93
CA ILE A 103 1.06 4.15 -9.70
C ILE A 103 1.40 3.01 -8.76
N CYS A 104 1.94 3.34 -7.57
CA CYS A 104 2.18 2.38 -6.51
C CYS A 104 1.15 2.61 -5.40
N CYS A 105 0.48 1.54 -4.95
CA CYS A 105 -0.60 1.63 -4.00
C CYS A 105 -0.47 0.53 -2.94
N ASP A 106 -0.17 0.95 -1.69
CA ASP A 106 -0.13 0.12 -0.48
C ASP A 106 -1.21 0.61 0.50
N VAL A 107 -2.46 0.64 0.04
CA VAL A 107 -3.60 1.05 0.87
C VAL A 107 -4.16 -0.12 1.69
N SER A 108 -5.00 0.19 2.68
CA SER A 108 -5.63 -0.83 3.52
C SER A 108 -6.41 -1.86 2.67
N GLY A 109 -5.95 -3.10 2.72
CA GLY A 109 -6.54 -4.27 2.06
C GLY A 109 -6.82 -5.40 3.04
N VAL A 110 -7.50 -5.08 4.16
CA VAL A 110 -7.80 -6.02 5.25
C VAL A 110 -9.24 -5.82 5.68
N ASP A 111 -9.99 -6.90 5.92
CA ASP A 111 -11.35 -6.78 6.42
C ASP A 111 -11.40 -6.12 7.81
N LYS A 112 -12.52 -5.48 8.12
CA LYS A 112 -12.73 -4.71 9.34
C LYS A 112 -12.50 -5.53 10.60
N LYS A 113 -12.91 -6.79 10.64
CA LYS A 113 -12.77 -7.65 11.82
C LYS A 113 -11.29 -7.92 12.11
N VAL A 114 -10.51 -8.21 11.05
CA VAL A 114 -9.06 -8.41 11.19
C VAL A 114 -8.38 -7.10 11.60
N ALA A 115 -8.77 -5.98 11.00
CA ALA A 115 -8.22 -4.66 11.34
C ALA A 115 -8.46 -4.31 12.82
N GLU A 116 -9.67 -4.53 13.34
CA GLU A 116 -10.03 -4.28 14.74
C GLU A 116 -9.31 -5.23 15.70
N MET A 117 -9.29 -6.52 15.37
CA MET A 117 -8.67 -7.57 16.18
C MET A 117 -7.15 -7.38 16.31
N THR A 118 -6.48 -7.03 15.23
CA THR A 118 -5.03 -6.91 15.19
C THR A 118 -4.52 -5.60 15.77
N GLY A 119 -5.33 -4.54 15.69
CA GLY A 119 -4.90 -3.18 16.02
C GLY A 119 -3.79 -2.66 15.10
N TRP A 120 -3.74 -3.13 13.85
CA TRP A 120 -2.72 -2.71 12.88
C TRP A 120 -2.88 -1.26 12.44
N PHE A 121 -4.11 -0.73 12.51
CA PHE A 121 -4.42 0.62 12.05
C PHE A 121 -4.58 1.55 13.25
N PRO A 122 -3.61 2.43 13.51
CA PRO A 122 -3.68 3.38 14.61
C PRO A 122 -4.56 4.59 14.28
N GLY A 123 -5.17 5.16 15.30
CA GLY A 123 -5.87 6.44 15.21
C GLY A 123 -7.05 6.46 14.24
N GLU A 124 -7.04 7.43 13.32
CA GLU A 124 -8.10 7.69 12.34
C GLU A 124 -7.87 6.98 11.01
N VAL A 125 -6.81 6.17 10.89
CA VAL A 125 -6.57 5.39 9.66
C VAL A 125 -7.80 4.53 9.39
N PRO A 126 -8.42 4.59 8.19
CA PRO A 126 -9.60 3.82 7.89
C PRO A 126 -9.29 2.35 8.07
N LYS A 127 -9.91 1.79 9.07
CA LYS A 127 -10.03 0.35 9.17
C LYS A 127 -10.89 -0.03 7.98
N ALA A 128 -10.37 -0.86 7.10
CA ALA A 128 -11.02 -1.32 5.89
C ALA A 128 -12.55 -1.53 6.03
N ASP A 129 -13.22 -1.67 4.92
CA ASP A 129 -14.64 -2.09 4.87
C ASP A 129 -14.81 -3.54 5.32
N GLU A 130 -16.05 -4.02 5.35
CA GLU A 130 -16.40 -5.37 5.81
C GLU A 130 -15.70 -6.50 5.01
N THR A 131 -15.23 -6.22 3.80
CA THR A 131 -14.58 -7.19 2.91
C THR A 131 -13.09 -6.94 2.71
N GLY A 132 -12.59 -5.78 3.13
CA GLY A 132 -11.21 -5.34 2.90
C GLY A 132 -10.86 -5.06 1.44
N SER A 133 -11.83 -5.03 0.55
CA SER A 133 -11.58 -4.98 -0.91
C SER A 133 -12.04 -3.69 -1.59
N ASN A 134 -12.99 -2.96 -1.02
CA ASN A 134 -13.64 -1.83 -1.71
C ASN A 134 -12.66 -0.72 -2.09
N LEU A 135 -11.68 -0.42 -1.24
CA LEU A 135 -10.68 0.61 -1.52
C LEU A 135 -9.78 0.19 -2.68
N ILE A 136 -9.31 -1.06 -2.67
CA ILE A 136 -8.49 -1.65 -3.73
C ILE A 136 -9.27 -1.69 -5.05
N ILE A 137 -10.53 -2.10 -5.02
CA ILE A 137 -11.41 -2.16 -6.21
C ILE A 137 -11.57 -0.77 -6.83
N LYS A 138 -11.81 0.28 -6.05
CA LYS A 138 -11.89 1.67 -6.54
C LYS A 138 -10.59 2.10 -7.22
N VAL A 139 -9.44 1.78 -6.61
CA VAL A 139 -8.13 2.07 -7.22
C VAL A 139 -7.99 1.38 -8.58
N VAL A 140 -8.30 0.09 -8.68
CA VAL A 140 -8.23 -0.68 -9.92
C VAL A 140 -9.16 -0.11 -11.00
N GLU A 141 -10.37 0.32 -10.64
CA GLU A 141 -11.34 0.88 -11.58
C GLU A 141 -10.90 2.22 -12.18
N GLU A 142 -10.19 3.02 -11.42
CA GLU A 142 -9.86 4.39 -11.82
C GLU A 142 -8.44 4.57 -12.36
N ALA A 143 -7.51 3.70 -11.97
CA ALA A 143 -6.07 3.86 -12.23
C ALA A 143 -5.74 4.11 -13.71
N ASN A 144 -6.44 3.45 -14.64
CA ASN A 144 -6.20 3.62 -16.09
C ASN A 144 -6.38 5.05 -16.59
N LYS A 145 -7.20 5.87 -15.93
CA LYS A 145 -7.39 7.28 -16.28
C LYS A 145 -6.14 8.11 -16.01
N TYR A 146 -5.33 7.66 -15.04
CA TYR A 146 -4.15 8.35 -14.50
C TYR A 146 -2.82 7.66 -14.87
N LEU A 147 -2.86 6.62 -15.68
CA LEU A 147 -1.67 5.97 -16.25
C LEU A 147 -1.35 6.53 -17.64
N ASN A 148 -0.05 6.68 -17.93
CA ASN A 148 0.45 6.90 -19.28
C ASN A 148 0.19 5.65 -20.14
N LYS A 149 0.37 5.74 -21.48
CA LYS A 149 0.04 4.66 -22.42
C LYS A 149 0.67 3.30 -22.10
N SER A 150 1.87 3.29 -21.55
CA SER A 150 2.57 2.08 -21.08
C SER A 150 2.76 2.09 -19.56
N GLY A 151 1.88 2.78 -18.87
CA GLY A 151 1.96 2.90 -17.42
C GLY A 151 1.52 1.62 -16.71
N ILE A 152 1.99 1.45 -15.48
CA ILE A 152 1.71 0.29 -14.64
C ILE A 152 1.08 0.70 -13.32
N LEU A 153 0.15 -0.12 -12.84
CA LEU A 153 -0.34 -0.09 -11.46
C LEU A 153 0.33 -1.23 -10.69
N ASN A 154 1.06 -0.90 -9.63
CA ASN A 154 1.47 -1.86 -8.61
C ASN A 154 0.52 -1.74 -7.42
N ILE A 155 -0.15 -2.85 -7.08
CA ILE A 155 -1.13 -2.87 -6.01
C ILE A 155 -0.95 -4.06 -5.09
N ALA A 156 -0.91 -3.80 -3.79
CA ALA A 156 -0.78 -4.80 -2.75
C ALA A 156 -2.15 -5.34 -2.33
N THR A 157 -2.24 -6.64 -2.09
CA THR A 157 -3.43 -7.31 -1.55
C THR A 157 -3.06 -8.28 -0.46
N THR A 158 -4.02 -8.64 0.38
CA THR A 158 -3.84 -9.66 1.41
C THR A 158 -4.95 -10.70 1.36
N SER A 159 -4.69 -11.90 1.85
CA SER A 159 -5.73 -12.94 1.98
C SER A 159 -6.82 -12.60 3.02
N PHE A 160 -6.68 -11.49 3.73
CA PHE A 160 -7.74 -10.92 4.59
C PHE A 160 -8.70 -9.99 3.85
N SER A 161 -8.59 -9.88 2.54
CA SER A 161 -9.53 -9.19 1.66
C SER A 161 -10.30 -10.18 0.79
N ASP A 162 -11.36 -9.71 0.13
CA ASP A 162 -12.01 -10.50 -0.93
C ASP A 162 -11.15 -10.52 -2.19
N GLU A 163 -10.14 -11.39 -2.19
CA GLU A 163 -9.18 -11.53 -3.30
C GLU A 163 -9.87 -11.86 -4.62
N VAL A 164 -10.93 -12.67 -4.60
CA VAL A 164 -11.66 -13.07 -5.82
C VAL A 164 -12.28 -11.84 -6.50
N SER A 165 -12.92 -10.98 -5.72
CA SER A 165 -13.49 -9.73 -6.25
C SER A 165 -12.41 -8.78 -6.77
N ILE A 166 -11.25 -8.70 -6.10
CA ILE A 166 -10.11 -7.88 -6.54
C ILE A 166 -9.54 -8.42 -7.85
N GLU A 167 -9.22 -9.72 -7.94
CA GLU A 167 -8.63 -10.34 -9.13
C GLU A 167 -9.57 -10.26 -10.33
N ASN A 168 -10.88 -10.47 -10.13
CA ASN A 168 -11.90 -10.25 -11.15
C ASN A 168 -11.96 -8.80 -11.62
N LYS A 169 -11.74 -7.84 -10.73
CA LYS A 169 -11.72 -6.42 -11.10
C LYS A 169 -10.44 -6.07 -11.87
N ILE A 170 -9.29 -6.59 -11.47
CA ILE A 170 -8.03 -6.43 -12.17
C ILE A 170 -8.17 -6.95 -13.61
N SER A 171 -8.65 -8.18 -13.80
CA SER A 171 -8.80 -8.80 -15.13
C SER A 171 -9.79 -8.09 -16.05
N LYS A 172 -10.74 -7.33 -15.50
CA LYS A 172 -11.69 -6.50 -16.28
C LYS A 172 -11.13 -5.14 -16.68
N ASN A 173 -10.15 -4.62 -15.95
CA ASN A 173 -9.64 -3.26 -16.13
C ASN A 173 -8.25 -3.21 -16.77
N PHE A 174 -7.50 -4.31 -16.76
CA PHE A 174 -6.15 -4.40 -17.29
C PHE A 174 -6.01 -5.60 -18.23
N LEU A 175 -5.27 -5.45 -19.31
CA LEU A 175 -5.01 -6.53 -20.28
C LEU A 175 -4.04 -7.57 -19.74
N ASN A 176 -3.07 -7.11 -18.94
CA ASN A 176 -2.04 -7.93 -18.33
C ASN A 176 -1.99 -7.71 -16.83
N SER A 177 -1.83 -8.79 -16.08
CA SER A 177 -1.58 -8.73 -14.64
C SER A 177 -0.65 -9.86 -14.22
N ASP A 178 0.46 -9.50 -13.59
CA ASP A 178 1.46 -10.43 -13.06
C ASP A 178 1.50 -10.32 -11.55
N VAL A 179 1.64 -11.44 -10.85
CA VAL A 179 1.97 -11.47 -9.43
C VAL A 179 3.48 -11.37 -9.30
N LEU A 180 3.99 -10.19 -8.91
CA LEU A 180 5.43 -9.96 -8.73
C LEU A 180 6.01 -10.76 -7.57
N ILE A 181 5.24 -10.88 -6.50
CA ILE A 181 5.59 -11.68 -5.32
C ILE A 181 4.35 -12.14 -4.59
N LYS A 182 4.49 -13.30 -3.95
CA LYS A 182 3.52 -13.93 -3.06
C LYS A 182 4.26 -14.43 -1.83
N ILE A 183 3.87 -13.94 -0.66
CA ILE A 183 4.56 -14.25 0.60
C ILE A 183 3.56 -14.79 1.63
N ASP A 184 3.93 -15.90 2.24
CA ASP A 184 3.27 -16.44 3.42
C ASP A 184 3.82 -15.76 4.67
N VAL A 185 2.97 -15.00 5.34
CA VAL A 185 3.33 -14.26 6.54
C VAL A 185 2.83 -15.01 7.79
N PRO A 186 3.70 -15.37 8.72
CA PRO A 186 3.27 -16.10 9.91
C PRO A 186 2.32 -15.27 10.78
N PHE A 187 1.35 -15.93 11.38
CA PHE A 187 0.41 -15.28 12.28
C PHE A 187 1.11 -14.65 13.47
N SER A 188 0.76 -13.40 13.75
CA SER A 188 1.09 -12.76 15.02
C SER A 188 0.38 -13.48 16.17
N ARG A 189 0.83 -13.23 17.42
CA ARG A 189 0.18 -13.76 18.62
C ARG A 189 -1.32 -13.43 18.64
N ARG A 190 -1.70 -12.18 18.34
CA ARG A 190 -3.11 -11.74 18.31
C ARG A 190 -3.95 -12.50 17.29
N LEU A 191 -3.42 -12.78 16.10
CA LEU A 191 -4.11 -13.58 15.09
C LEU A 191 -4.30 -15.03 15.57
N LYS A 192 -3.27 -15.63 16.20
CA LYS A 192 -3.36 -17.01 16.73
C LYS A 192 -4.41 -17.13 17.85
N GLU A 193 -4.45 -16.16 18.76
CA GLU A 193 -5.43 -16.13 19.86
C GLU A 193 -6.88 -15.96 19.38
N ASN A 194 -7.08 -15.34 18.23
CA ASN A 194 -8.39 -15.02 17.66
C ASN A 194 -8.75 -15.81 16.38
N ILE A 195 -8.04 -16.88 16.08
CA ILE A 195 -8.19 -17.64 14.84
C ILE A 195 -9.62 -18.08 14.55
N LYS A 196 -10.42 -18.38 15.59
CA LYS A 196 -11.82 -18.79 15.46
C LYS A 196 -12.74 -17.70 14.88
N LEU A 197 -12.29 -16.45 14.88
CA LEU A 197 -13.02 -15.31 14.34
C LEU A 197 -12.68 -15.04 12.87
N LEU A 198 -11.63 -15.71 12.34
CA LEU A 198 -11.17 -15.53 10.99
C LEU A 198 -11.93 -16.45 10.01
N ASN A 199 -12.04 -16.00 8.77
CA ASN A 199 -12.50 -16.85 7.68
C ASN A 199 -11.41 -17.92 7.40
N GLU A 200 -11.77 -19.19 7.40
CA GLU A 200 -10.83 -20.29 7.15
C GLU A 200 -10.14 -20.21 5.79
N LYS A 201 -10.74 -19.52 4.82
CA LYS A 201 -10.14 -19.27 3.49
C LYS A 201 -9.08 -18.18 3.49
N SER A 202 -9.02 -17.35 4.54
CA SER A 202 -8.09 -16.20 4.62
C SER A 202 -6.71 -16.59 5.17
N TYR A 203 -6.50 -17.86 5.51
CA TYR A 203 -5.22 -18.33 6.02
C TYR A 203 -4.97 -19.79 5.67
N LYS A 204 -3.74 -20.20 5.77
CA LYS A 204 -3.35 -21.61 5.63
C LYS A 204 -2.58 -22.10 6.83
N LYS A 205 -2.69 -23.41 7.10
CA LYS A 205 -1.93 -24.10 8.13
C LYS A 205 -0.85 -24.95 7.47
N ILE A 206 0.40 -24.71 7.81
CA ILE A 206 1.54 -25.49 7.37
C ILE A 206 2.18 -26.11 8.62
N LYS A 207 2.11 -27.43 8.74
CA LYS A 207 2.47 -28.16 9.98
C LYS A 207 1.66 -27.66 11.18
N SER A 208 2.31 -27.01 12.16
CA SER A 208 1.68 -26.44 13.36
C SER A 208 1.49 -24.94 13.32
N GLU A 209 1.95 -24.27 12.26
CA GLU A 209 1.93 -22.81 12.15
C GLU A 209 0.86 -22.33 11.17
N TYR A 210 0.34 -21.12 11.42
CA TYR A 210 -0.67 -20.46 10.59
C TYR A 210 -0.06 -19.27 9.86
N PHE A 211 -0.47 -19.08 8.59
CA PHE A 211 0.04 -18.04 7.70
C PHE A 211 -1.12 -17.36 6.98
N TRP A 212 -1.05 -16.05 6.86
CA TRP A 212 -1.82 -15.28 5.90
C TRP A 212 -0.93 -14.96 4.69
N GLU A 213 -1.55 -14.56 3.59
CA GLU A 213 -0.85 -14.34 2.34
C GLU A 213 -0.87 -12.88 1.94
N PHE A 214 0.24 -12.39 1.43
CA PHE A 214 0.39 -11.11 0.78
C PHE A 214 0.76 -11.33 -0.69
N LYS A 215 0.14 -10.57 -1.59
CA LYS A 215 0.48 -10.50 -3.02
C LYS A 215 0.74 -9.07 -3.43
N LEU A 216 1.70 -8.87 -4.33
CA LEU A 216 1.89 -7.62 -5.07
C LEU A 216 1.61 -7.88 -6.54
N PHE A 217 0.60 -7.23 -7.08
CA PHE A 217 0.27 -7.27 -8.50
C PHE A 217 0.93 -6.14 -9.26
N LYS A 218 1.35 -6.44 -10.49
CA LYS A 218 1.70 -5.48 -11.54
C LYS A 218 0.66 -5.58 -12.63
N CYS A 219 -0.09 -4.51 -12.87
CA CYS A 219 -1.17 -4.45 -13.86
C CYS A 219 -0.81 -3.45 -14.97
N SER A 220 -1.07 -3.81 -16.23
CA SER A 220 -0.79 -2.96 -17.40
C SER A 220 -1.75 -3.24 -18.57
N ASN A 221 -1.82 -2.30 -19.49
CA ASN A 221 -2.56 -2.41 -20.75
C ASN A 221 -1.62 -2.59 -21.93
#